data_bd6f8f5080b366503686d3e32f5afa27
#
_entry.id   bd6f8f5080b366503686d3e32f5afa27
#
_cell.length_a   1.000
_cell.length_b   1.000
_cell.length_c   1.000
_cell.angle_alpha   90.00
_cell.angle_beta   90.00
_cell.angle_gamma   90.00
#
_symmetry.space_group_name_H-M   'P 1'
#
loop_
_entity.id
_entity.type
_entity.pdbx_description
1 polymer ?
#
loop_
_entity_poly.entity_id
_entity_poly.type
_entity_poly.pdbx_seq_one_letter_code
_entity_poly.pdbx_strand_id
1 'polypeptide(L)'
;MNTTKKLTEAALLSSLFIVVTIIAVSTGFGYAIYLDFIVPVFFCIICLKCDLKYTILSGITSLLIISLVLGNLGTAIWASQSVLLGIMCGYLINKPTMVMDDLVYGSVFGVIVMVFIDIYASTLIGYSFMKEFQGYSKWIYFNGYTNFIYYLMIALFPFGMVFCIYLLSLILGNKLHILDSNSLKKFLIFKNFRNLNQFLCCSKKAFYICVS
;
A
#
# COMPACT_ATOMS: atom_id res chain seq x y z
N MET A 1 -23.33 13.16 -2.25
CA MET A 1 -22.46 13.93 -3.18
C MET A 1 -22.87 13.55 -4.59
N ASN A 2 -23.06 14.53 -5.51
CA ASN A 2 -23.51 14.24 -6.88
C ASN A 2 -22.46 13.38 -7.63
N THR A 3 -22.92 12.43 -8.45
CA THR A 3 -22.09 11.53 -9.25
C THR A 3 -21.02 12.25 -10.07
N THR A 4 -21.40 13.38 -10.70
CA THR A 4 -20.48 14.23 -11.48
C THR A 4 -19.35 14.79 -10.62
N LYS A 5 -19.63 15.24 -9.41
CA LYS A 5 -18.62 15.78 -8.49
C LYS A 5 -17.60 14.71 -8.09
N LYS A 6 -18.06 13.49 -7.77
CA LYS A 6 -17.17 12.35 -7.45
C LYS A 6 -16.25 11.98 -8.62
N LEU A 7 -16.80 11.96 -9.84
CA LEU A 7 -16.04 11.68 -11.03
C LEU A 7 -14.96 12.74 -11.30
N THR A 8 -15.32 14.02 -11.17
CA THR A 8 -14.37 15.13 -11.38
C THR A 8 -13.26 15.11 -10.35
N GLU A 9 -13.57 14.86 -9.06
CA GLU A 9 -12.57 14.77 -8.00
C GLU A 9 -11.64 13.56 -8.22
N ALA A 10 -12.18 12.40 -8.60
CA ALA A 10 -11.36 11.24 -8.93
C ALA A 10 -10.43 11.51 -10.12
N ALA A 11 -10.93 12.18 -11.17
CA ALA A 11 -10.14 12.57 -12.34
C ALA A 11 -9.02 13.56 -12.00
N LEU A 12 -9.29 14.56 -11.17
CA LEU A 12 -8.28 15.52 -10.72
C LEU A 12 -7.19 14.85 -9.88
N LEU A 13 -7.58 13.99 -8.93
CA LEU A 13 -6.63 13.26 -8.13
C LEU A 13 -5.80 12.31 -9.00
N SER A 14 -6.41 11.57 -9.92
CA SER A 14 -5.67 10.67 -10.79
C SER A 14 -4.71 11.40 -11.75
N SER A 15 -5.07 12.59 -12.25
CA SER A 15 -4.13 13.39 -13.05
C SER A 15 -2.91 13.86 -12.25
N LEU A 16 -3.12 14.27 -11.00
CA LEU A 16 -2.02 14.59 -10.09
C LEU A 16 -1.11 13.38 -9.86
N PHE A 17 -1.70 12.20 -9.64
CA PHE A 17 -0.96 10.96 -9.49
C PHE A 17 -0.10 10.66 -10.72
N ILE A 18 -0.64 10.79 -11.94
CA ILE A 18 0.09 10.55 -13.19
C ILE A 18 1.32 11.46 -13.28
N VAL A 19 1.14 12.76 -13.05
CA VAL A 19 2.23 13.74 -13.12
C VAL A 19 3.33 13.43 -12.12
N VAL A 20 2.97 13.14 -10.86
CA VAL A 20 3.94 12.80 -9.82
C VAL A 20 4.67 11.50 -10.13
N THR A 21 3.96 10.49 -10.69
CA THR A 21 4.57 9.23 -11.11
C THR A 21 5.60 9.44 -12.23
N ILE A 22 5.25 10.23 -13.24
CA ILE A 22 6.18 10.53 -14.35
C ILE A 22 7.45 11.22 -13.81
N ILE A 23 7.29 12.19 -12.90
CA ILE A 23 8.44 12.87 -12.28
C ILE A 23 9.27 11.89 -11.45
N ALA A 24 8.65 11.05 -10.62
CA ALA A 24 9.34 10.08 -9.78
C ALA A 24 10.14 9.07 -10.61
N VAL A 25 9.56 8.56 -11.71
CA VAL A 25 10.23 7.63 -12.62
C VAL A 25 11.37 8.33 -13.37
N SER A 26 11.15 9.57 -13.87
CA SER A 26 12.15 10.31 -14.64
C SER A 26 13.37 10.71 -13.81
N THR A 27 13.15 11.02 -12.53
CA THR A 27 14.23 11.38 -11.61
C THR A 27 14.93 10.17 -10.99
N GLY A 28 14.28 9.00 -10.98
CA GLY A 28 14.76 7.78 -10.32
C GLY A 28 14.87 7.90 -8.80
N PHE A 29 14.56 9.06 -8.24
CA PHE A 29 14.75 9.34 -6.81
C PHE A 29 13.60 8.73 -5.99
N GLY A 30 13.95 7.76 -5.14
CA GLY A 30 12.97 7.13 -4.24
C GLY A 30 11.85 6.35 -4.93
N TYR A 31 12.05 5.93 -6.18
CA TYR A 31 11.04 5.27 -7.00
C TYR A 31 10.35 4.09 -6.31
N ALA A 32 11.11 3.21 -5.66
CA ALA A 32 10.56 2.07 -4.93
C ALA A 32 9.66 2.52 -3.76
N ILE A 33 10.15 3.45 -2.93
CA ILE A 33 9.37 4.00 -1.80
C ILE A 33 8.11 4.69 -2.29
N TYR A 34 8.20 5.41 -3.42
CA TYR A 34 7.06 6.06 -4.03
C TYR A 34 5.98 5.04 -4.45
N LEU A 35 6.35 4.00 -5.18
CA LEU A 35 5.43 2.97 -5.63
C LEU A 35 4.81 2.19 -4.47
N ASP A 36 5.63 1.77 -3.51
CA ASP A 36 5.20 0.83 -2.48
C ASP A 36 4.37 1.50 -1.36
N PHE A 37 4.55 2.79 -1.10
CA PHE A 37 3.86 3.47 -0.02
C PHE A 37 3.01 4.65 -0.46
N ILE A 38 3.51 5.53 -1.31
CA ILE A 38 2.78 6.75 -1.69
C ILE A 38 1.60 6.41 -2.60
N VAL A 39 1.82 5.60 -3.62
CA VAL A 39 0.79 5.22 -4.58
C VAL A 39 -0.40 4.52 -3.92
N PRO A 40 -0.21 3.46 -3.11
CA PRO A 40 -1.35 2.78 -2.50
C PRO A 40 -2.09 3.66 -1.49
N VAL A 41 -1.40 4.50 -0.71
CA VAL A 41 -2.05 5.47 0.19
C VAL A 41 -2.88 6.47 -0.59
N PHE A 42 -2.40 6.91 -1.74
CA PHE A 42 -3.10 7.85 -2.61
C PHE A 42 -4.41 7.25 -3.16
N PHE A 43 -4.36 6.02 -3.68
CA PHE A 43 -5.55 5.31 -4.16
C PHE A 43 -6.51 4.92 -3.04
N CYS A 44 -5.99 4.65 -1.84
CA CYS A 44 -6.82 4.47 -0.66
C CYS A 44 -7.62 5.74 -0.34
N ILE A 45 -7.00 6.91 -0.37
CA ILE A 45 -7.67 8.21 -0.14
C ILE A 45 -8.72 8.49 -1.23
N ILE A 46 -8.43 8.20 -2.51
CA ILE A 46 -9.42 8.33 -3.59
C ILE A 46 -10.62 7.42 -3.30
N CYS A 47 -10.39 6.18 -2.88
CA CYS A 47 -11.44 5.22 -2.55
C CYS A 47 -12.33 5.71 -1.40
N LEU A 48 -11.73 6.29 -0.37
CA LEU A 48 -12.46 6.86 0.78
C LEU A 48 -13.32 8.07 0.37
N LYS A 49 -12.87 8.85 -0.59
CA LYS A 49 -13.53 10.10 -1.02
C LYS A 49 -14.53 9.93 -2.15
N CYS A 50 -14.22 9.09 -3.14
CA CYS A 50 -14.93 9.05 -4.42
C CYS A 50 -15.72 7.76 -4.67
N ASP A 51 -15.76 6.82 -3.76
CA ASP A 51 -16.29 5.46 -3.88
C ASP A 51 -15.44 4.52 -4.77
N LEU A 52 -15.63 3.21 -4.56
CA LEU A 52 -14.86 2.15 -5.21
C LEU A 52 -14.92 2.20 -6.74
N LYS A 53 -16.10 2.46 -7.32
CA LYS A 53 -16.30 2.47 -8.80
C LYS A 53 -15.42 3.50 -9.49
N TYR A 54 -15.39 4.72 -8.98
CA TYR A 54 -14.61 5.81 -9.56
C TYR A 54 -13.11 5.63 -9.33
N THR A 55 -12.74 4.99 -8.21
CA THR A 55 -11.34 4.68 -7.90
C THR A 55 -10.79 3.61 -8.85
N ILE A 56 -11.57 2.57 -9.14
CA ILE A 56 -11.17 1.54 -10.12
C ILE A 56 -10.99 2.17 -11.51
N LEU A 57 -11.96 2.99 -11.93
CA LEU A 57 -11.89 3.66 -13.23
C LEU A 57 -10.65 4.57 -13.31
N SER A 58 -10.40 5.38 -12.29
CA SER A 58 -9.22 6.25 -12.23
C SER A 58 -7.91 5.46 -12.16
N GLY A 59 -7.89 4.32 -11.49
CA GLY A 59 -6.74 3.42 -11.45
C GLY A 59 -6.39 2.87 -12.82
N ILE A 60 -7.37 2.31 -13.53
CA ILE A 60 -7.17 1.77 -14.88
C ILE A 60 -6.69 2.85 -15.85
N THR A 61 -7.36 4.00 -15.87
CA THR A 61 -6.99 5.11 -16.76
C THR A 61 -5.58 5.65 -16.45
N SER A 62 -5.22 5.77 -15.17
CA SER A 62 -3.88 6.21 -14.77
C SER A 62 -2.80 5.25 -15.22
N LEU A 63 -2.99 3.95 -15.03
CA LEU A 63 -2.03 2.92 -15.44
C LEU A 63 -1.85 2.90 -16.97
N LEU A 64 -2.93 3.06 -17.73
CA LEU A 64 -2.86 3.15 -19.20
C LEU A 64 -2.06 4.39 -19.64
N ILE A 65 -2.32 5.55 -19.06
CA ILE A 65 -1.59 6.78 -19.41
C ILE A 65 -0.10 6.64 -19.03
N ILE A 66 0.21 6.13 -17.85
CA ILE A 66 1.59 5.92 -17.40
C ILE A 66 2.32 4.96 -18.35
N SER A 67 1.70 3.86 -18.77
CA SER A 67 2.30 2.91 -19.70
C SER A 67 2.59 3.52 -21.07
N LEU A 68 1.67 4.37 -21.56
CA LEU A 68 1.82 5.05 -22.86
C LEU A 68 2.90 6.15 -22.81
N VAL A 69 2.91 6.95 -21.75
CA VAL A 69 3.86 8.08 -21.60
C VAL A 69 5.29 7.60 -21.36
N LEU A 70 5.47 6.61 -20.49
CA LEU A 70 6.79 6.07 -20.16
C LEU A 70 7.31 5.06 -21.18
N GLY A 71 6.43 4.54 -22.05
CA GLY A 71 6.80 3.50 -23.02
C GLY A 71 7.28 2.20 -22.38
N ASN A 72 7.05 2.01 -21.07
CA ASN A 72 7.53 0.87 -20.31
C ASN A 72 6.37 0.17 -19.60
N LEU A 73 5.96 -0.98 -20.13
CA LEU A 73 4.91 -1.82 -19.53
C LEU A 73 5.30 -2.33 -18.14
N GLY A 74 6.58 -2.53 -17.88
CA GLY A 74 7.07 -2.99 -16.58
C GLY A 74 6.69 -2.05 -15.44
N THR A 75 6.89 -0.77 -15.62
CA THR A 75 6.53 0.24 -14.60
C THR A 75 5.02 0.26 -14.32
N ALA A 76 4.19 0.08 -15.34
CA ALA A 76 2.73 0.04 -15.19
C ALA A 76 2.29 -1.24 -14.44
N ILE A 77 2.91 -2.39 -14.72
CA ILE A 77 2.63 -3.66 -14.02
C ILE A 77 3.01 -3.53 -12.53
N TRP A 78 4.15 -2.95 -12.22
CA TRP A 78 4.56 -2.71 -10.83
C TRP A 78 3.63 -1.72 -10.12
N ALA A 79 3.29 -0.62 -10.78
CA ALA A 79 2.33 0.34 -10.24
C ALA A 79 0.94 -0.27 -10.02
N SER A 80 0.53 -1.25 -10.84
CA SER A 80 -0.77 -1.92 -10.70
C SER A 80 -0.92 -2.66 -9.36
N GLN A 81 0.15 -3.29 -8.86
CA GLN A 81 0.17 -3.91 -7.53
C GLN A 81 -0.18 -2.89 -6.45
N SER A 82 0.49 -1.74 -6.48
CA SER A 82 0.31 -0.68 -5.50
C SER A 82 -1.09 -0.07 -5.56
N VAL A 83 -1.61 0.12 -6.79
CA VAL A 83 -2.99 0.59 -7.01
C VAL A 83 -4.01 -0.39 -6.44
N LEU A 84 -3.85 -1.70 -6.72
CA LEU A 84 -4.76 -2.74 -6.21
C LEU A 84 -4.74 -2.82 -4.68
N LEU A 85 -3.56 -2.77 -4.06
CA LEU A 85 -3.43 -2.74 -2.59
C LEU A 85 -4.09 -1.49 -1.99
N GLY A 86 -3.90 -0.33 -2.61
CA GLY A 86 -4.52 0.91 -2.16
C GLY A 86 -6.05 0.87 -2.21
N ILE A 87 -6.61 0.38 -3.33
CA ILE A 87 -8.06 0.21 -3.50
C ILE A 87 -8.62 -0.76 -2.46
N MET A 88 -7.94 -1.90 -2.24
CA MET A 88 -8.37 -2.89 -1.26
C MET A 88 -8.35 -2.33 0.17
N CYS A 89 -7.29 -1.64 0.55
CA CYS A 89 -7.21 -0.98 1.86
C CYS A 89 -8.31 0.07 2.04
N GLY A 90 -8.58 0.90 1.04
CA GLY A 90 -9.66 1.89 1.08
C GLY A 90 -11.05 1.26 1.23
N TYR A 91 -11.28 0.15 0.53
CA TYR A 91 -12.52 -0.62 0.66
C TYR A 91 -12.70 -1.21 2.06
N LEU A 92 -11.64 -1.80 2.64
CA LEU A 92 -11.66 -2.39 3.98
C LEU A 92 -11.84 -1.33 5.07
N ILE A 93 -11.23 -0.16 4.93
CA ILE A 93 -11.40 0.94 5.88
C ILE A 93 -12.86 1.39 5.97
N ASN A 94 -13.58 1.42 4.85
CA ASN A 94 -15.00 1.82 4.81
C ASN A 94 -15.96 0.74 5.37
N LYS A 95 -15.53 -0.52 5.42
CA LYS A 95 -16.37 -1.59 5.98
C LYS A 95 -16.45 -1.52 7.51
N PRO A 96 -17.59 -1.94 8.10
CA PRO A 96 -17.76 -2.05 9.55
C PRO A 96 -17.14 -3.36 10.10
N THR A 97 -15.87 -3.63 9.77
CA THR A 97 -15.09 -4.80 10.21
C THR A 97 -14.11 -4.41 11.31
N MET A 98 -13.54 -5.37 12.02
CA MET A 98 -12.47 -5.11 12.98
C MET A 98 -11.16 -4.79 12.24
N VAL A 99 -10.32 -3.97 12.85
CA VAL A 99 -9.02 -3.57 12.26
C VAL A 99 -8.11 -4.77 12.01
N MET A 100 -8.12 -5.76 12.91
CA MET A 100 -7.31 -6.97 12.76
C MET A 100 -7.76 -7.81 11.57
N ASP A 101 -9.07 -7.94 11.37
CA ASP A 101 -9.63 -8.65 10.21
C ASP A 101 -9.23 -7.95 8.90
N ASP A 102 -9.29 -6.61 8.87
CA ASP A 102 -8.88 -5.82 7.72
C ASP A 102 -7.41 -6.06 7.35
N LEU A 103 -6.53 -6.10 8.35
CA LEU A 103 -5.12 -6.37 8.15
C LEU A 103 -4.88 -7.79 7.62
N VAL A 104 -5.58 -8.78 8.14
CA VAL A 104 -5.47 -10.16 7.66
C VAL A 104 -5.98 -10.29 6.22
N TYR A 105 -7.19 -9.78 5.93
CA TYR A 105 -7.74 -9.83 4.57
C TYR A 105 -6.90 -9.04 3.57
N GLY A 106 -6.44 -7.85 3.96
CA GLY A 106 -5.54 -7.05 3.14
C GLY A 106 -4.22 -7.75 2.85
N SER A 107 -3.64 -8.42 3.85
CA SER A 107 -2.37 -9.16 3.69
C SER A 107 -2.53 -10.39 2.79
N VAL A 108 -3.59 -11.17 2.98
CA VAL A 108 -3.87 -12.34 2.12
C VAL A 108 -4.07 -11.87 0.67
N PHE A 109 -4.85 -10.81 0.47
CA PHE A 109 -5.02 -10.22 -0.85
C PHE A 109 -3.68 -9.74 -1.44
N GLY A 110 -2.83 -9.09 -0.62
CA GLY A 110 -1.51 -8.64 -1.02
C GLY A 110 -0.60 -9.77 -1.48
N VAL A 111 -0.59 -10.91 -0.77
CA VAL A 111 0.16 -12.11 -1.18
C VAL A 111 -0.34 -12.62 -2.54
N ILE A 112 -1.66 -12.72 -2.73
CA ILE A 112 -2.25 -13.19 -4.01
C ILE A 112 -1.83 -12.26 -5.15
N VAL A 113 -1.92 -10.95 -4.95
CA VAL A 113 -1.54 -9.95 -5.96
C VAL A 113 -0.06 -10.02 -6.28
N MET A 114 0.82 -10.16 -5.28
CA MET A 114 2.27 -10.29 -5.49
C MET A 114 2.63 -11.53 -6.29
N VAL A 115 2.08 -12.69 -5.92
CA VAL A 115 2.33 -13.95 -6.64
C VAL A 115 1.81 -13.86 -8.08
N PHE A 116 0.62 -13.28 -8.27
CA PHE A 116 0.04 -13.12 -9.59
C PHE A 116 0.91 -12.22 -10.48
N ILE A 117 1.39 -11.11 -9.96
CA ILE A 117 2.24 -10.17 -10.69
C ILE A 117 3.61 -10.80 -10.98
N ASP A 118 4.22 -11.52 -10.04
CA ASP A 118 5.50 -12.20 -10.29
C ASP A 118 5.40 -13.22 -11.44
N ILE A 119 4.31 -13.98 -11.50
CA ILE A 119 4.07 -14.93 -12.58
C ILE A 119 3.92 -14.19 -13.93
N TYR A 120 3.07 -13.16 -14.00
CA TYR A 120 2.83 -12.42 -15.25
C TYR A 120 4.00 -11.53 -15.63
N ALA A 121 4.63 -10.85 -14.69
CA ALA A 121 5.80 -10.04 -14.96
C ALA A 121 6.96 -10.89 -15.50
N SER A 122 7.16 -12.09 -14.97
CA SER A 122 8.19 -13.00 -15.48
C SER A 122 7.95 -13.42 -16.92
N THR A 123 6.68 -13.61 -17.32
CA THR A 123 6.33 -14.03 -18.69
C THR A 123 6.38 -12.89 -19.70
N LEU A 124 5.94 -11.68 -19.31
CA LEU A 124 5.83 -10.53 -20.23
C LEU A 124 7.12 -9.70 -20.34
N ILE A 125 7.91 -9.62 -19.28
CA ILE A 125 9.06 -8.70 -19.22
C ILE A 125 10.37 -9.48 -19.09
N GLY A 126 10.31 -10.79 -18.86
CA GLY A 126 11.48 -11.62 -18.59
C GLY A 126 12.11 -11.36 -17.21
N TYR A 127 11.39 -10.64 -16.34
CA TYR A 127 11.81 -10.28 -15.00
C TYR A 127 11.03 -11.11 -13.96
N SER A 128 11.73 -11.75 -13.04
CA SER A 128 11.12 -12.51 -11.95
C SER A 128 11.82 -12.16 -10.64
N PHE A 129 11.02 -11.79 -9.65
CA PHE A 129 11.50 -11.56 -8.28
C PHE A 129 12.24 -12.77 -7.71
N MET A 130 11.75 -13.96 -8.03
CA MET A 130 12.38 -15.19 -7.58
C MET A 130 13.81 -15.35 -8.12
N LYS A 131 14.03 -15.01 -9.39
CA LYS A 131 15.38 -15.08 -10.02
C LYS A 131 16.33 -14.05 -9.41
N GLU A 132 15.86 -12.85 -9.17
CA GLU A 132 16.67 -11.81 -8.49
C GLU A 132 17.01 -12.22 -7.06
N PHE A 133 16.01 -12.68 -6.30
CA PHE A 133 16.23 -13.13 -4.93
C PHE A 133 17.24 -14.29 -4.88
N GLN A 134 17.14 -15.25 -5.79
CA GLN A 134 18.12 -16.33 -5.93
C GLN A 134 19.52 -15.81 -6.29
N GLY A 135 19.61 -14.73 -7.08
CA GLY A 135 20.85 -14.04 -7.37
C GLY A 135 21.50 -13.46 -6.10
N TYR A 136 20.73 -12.76 -5.29
CA TYR A 136 21.19 -12.19 -4.02
C TYR A 136 21.49 -13.26 -2.96
N SER A 137 20.73 -14.34 -2.90
CA SER A 137 20.90 -15.42 -1.91
C SER A 137 22.18 -16.23 -2.09
N LYS A 138 22.77 -16.23 -3.29
CA LYS A 138 24.10 -16.82 -3.53
C LYS A 138 25.21 -16.12 -2.75
N TRP A 139 25.03 -14.87 -2.40
CA TRP A 139 25.95 -14.07 -1.60
C TRP A 139 25.78 -14.33 -0.09
N ILE A 140 24.60 -14.77 0.33
CA ILE A 140 24.29 -15.09 1.71
C ILE A 140 24.25 -16.61 1.77
N TYR A 141 25.14 -17.25 2.49
CA TYR A 141 25.37 -18.71 2.64
C TYR A 141 24.14 -19.58 2.99
N PHE A 142 22.98 -19.30 2.43
CA PHE A 142 21.71 -19.99 2.70
C PHE A 142 21.36 -21.05 1.63
N ASN A 143 22.34 -21.81 1.13
CA ASN A 143 22.20 -22.69 -0.04
C ASN A 143 21.12 -23.80 0.04
N GLY A 144 20.51 -24.08 1.17
CA GLY A 144 19.46 -25.12 1.27
C GLY A 144 18.05 -24.58 1.52
N TYR A 145 17.92 -23.36 2.05
CA TYR A 145 16.65 -22.80 2.51
C TYR A 145 16.17 -21.60 1.68
N THR A 146 16.80 -21.33 0.55
CA THR A 146 16.54 -20.13 -0.27
C THR A 146 15.08 -20.03 -0.68
N ASN A 147 14.47 -21.12 -1.12
CA ASN A 147 13.07 -21.13 -1.52
C ASN A 147 12.14 -20.88 -0.33
N PHE A 148 12.44 -21.48 0.83
CA PHE A 148 11.65 -21.28 2.04
C PHE A 148 11.70 -19.82 2.51
N ILE A 149 12.89 -19.21 2.51
CA ILE A 149 13.06 -17.80 2.88
C ILE A 149 12.33 -16.89 1.90
N TYR A 150 12.37 -17.19 0.60
CA TYR A 150 11.64 -16.45 -0.43
C TYR A 150 10.13 -16.47 -0.17
N TYR A 151 9.52 -17.63 0.04
CA TYR A 151 8.10 -17.73 0.33
C TYR A 151 7.72 -17.07 1.66
N LEU A 152 8.59 -17.15 2.66
CA LEU A 152 8.41 -16.47 3.93
C LEU A 152 8.41 -14.94 3.75
N MET A 153 9.33 -14.41 2.95
CA MET A 153 9.39 -12.98 2.62
C MET A 153 8.15 -12.52 1.85
N ILE A 154 7.70 -13.30 0.85
CA ILE A 154 6.44 -13.00 0.12
C ILE A 154 5.23 -12.99 1.06
N ALA A 155 5.21 -13.81 2.10
CA ALA A 155 4.11 -13.82 3.06
C ALA A 155 4.17 -12.64 4.05
N LEU A 156 5.36 -12.28 4.52
CA LEU A 156 5.55 -11.24 5.54
C LEU A 156 5.55 -9.82 4.95
N PHE A 157 6.10 -9.63 3.76
CA PHE A 157 6.24 -8.32 3.14
C PHE A 157 4.91 -7.62 2.91
N PRO A 158 3.87 -8.25 2.32
CA PRO A 158 2.55 -7.64 2.16
C PRO A 158 1.89 -7.27 3.48
N PHE A 159 2.12 -8.05 4.54
CA PHE A 159 1.58 -7.70 5.87
C PHE A 159 2.13 -6.36 6.37
N GLY A 160 3.44 -6.16 6.28
CA GLY A 160 4.07 -4.89 6.64
C GLY A 160 3.60 -3.73 5.77
N MET A 161 3.50 -3.94 4.45
CA MET A 161 3.01 -2.94 3.51
C MET A 161 1.57 -2.54 3.81
N VAL A 162 0.66 -3.51 3.93
CA VAL A 162 -0.76 -3.26 4.22
C VAL A 162 -0.93 -2.53 5.54
N PHE A 163 -0.17 -2.91 6.57
CA PHE A 163 -0.19 -2.23 7.86
C PHE A 163 0.22 -0.75 7.73
N CYS A 164 1.31 -0.46 7.03
CA CYS A 164 1.77 0.92 6.80
C CYS A 164 0.76 1.73 5.97
N ILE A 165 0.25 1.16 4.88
CA ILE A 165 -0.74 1.81 4.01
C ILE A 165 -2.00 2.13 4.81
N TYR A 166 -2.49 1.17 5.59
CA TYR A 166 -3.69 1.31 6.40
C TYR A 166 -3.54 2.42 7.45
N LEU A 167 -2.42 2.44 8.18
CA LEU A 167 -2.12 3.48 9.17
C LEU A 167 -2.00 4.87 8.53
N LEU A 168 -1.20 4.99 7.47
CA LEU A 168 -0.99 6.27 6.80
C LEU A 168 -2.30 6.81 6.22
N SER A 169 -3.12 5.93 5.64
CA SER A 169 -4.41 6.32 5.07
C SER A 169 -5.40 6.79 6.13
N LEU A 170 -5.43 6.17 7.31
CA LEU A 170 -6.26 6.62 8.43
C LEU A 170 -5.79 7.98 8.97
N ILE A 171 -4.49 8.19 9.12
CA ILE A 171 -3.93 9.46 9.60
C ILE A 171 -4.23 10.59 8.61
N LEU A 172 -3.97 10.37 7.33
CA LEU A 172 -4.23 11.37 6.28
C LEU A 172 -5.73 11.61 6.08
N GLY A 173 -6.54 10.54 6.07
CA GLY A 173 -7.99 10.64 5.96
C GLY A 173 -8.61 11.43 7.10
N ASN A 174 -8.10 11.28 8.33
CA ASN A 174 -8.52 12.10 9.47
C ASN A 174 -8.12 13.57 9.30
N LYS A 175 -6.89 13.86 8.85
CA LYS A 175 -6.43 15.23 8.60
C LYS A 175 -7.23 15.94 7.49
N LEU A 176 -7.65 15.20 6.49
CA LEU A 176 -8.42 15.70 5.35
C LEU A 176 -9.94 15.73 5.62
N HIS A 177 -10.38 15.30 6.80
CA HIS A 177 -11.81 15.20 7.20
C HIS A 177 -12.64 14.37 6.21
N ILE A 178 -12.07 13.28 5.65
CA ILE A 178 -12.71 12.41 4.65
C ILE A 178 -13.32 11.17 5.32
N LEU A 179 -12.91 10.83 6.56
CA LEU A 179 -13.31 9.59 7.22
C LEU A 179 -14.80 9.59 7.59
N ASP A 180 -15.49 8.52 7.20
CA ASP A 180 -16.85 8.22 7.66
C ASP A 180 -16.86 7.77 9.12
N SER A 181 -18.04 7.67 9.72
CA SER A 181 -18.21 7.28 11.11
C SER A 181 -17.54 5.95 11.48
N ASN A 182 -17.55 4.97 10.57
CA ASN A 182 -16.91 3.67 10.76
C ASN A 182 -15.39 3.76 10.72
N SER A 183 -14.85 4.47 9.74
CA SER A 183 -13.41 4.72 9.57
C SER A 183 -12.84 5.54 10.72
N LEU A 184 -13.62 6.49 11.24
CA LEU A 184 -13.25 7.31 12.40
C LEU A 184 -13.14 6.47 13.68
N LYS A 185 -14.03 5.50 13.88
CA LYS A 185 -13.91 4.55 15.00
C LYS A 185 -12.62 3.74 14.93
N LYS A 186 -12.25 3.24 13.75
CA LYS A 186 -11.00 2.52 13.53
C LYS A 186 -9.78 3.40 13.84
N PHE A 187 -9.80 4.66 13.41
CA PHE A 187 -8.74 5.62 13.74
C PHE A 187 -8.61 5.86 15.25
N LEU A 188 -9.73 5.98 15.98
CA LEU A 188 -9.72 6.19 17.43
C LEU A 188 -9.14 4.97 18.17
N ILE A 189 -9.39 3.76 17.70
CA ILE A 189 -8.78 2.53 18.26
C ILE A 189 -7.25 2.62 18.15
N PHE A 190 -6.71 2.98 16.98
CA PHE A 190 -5.25 3.15 16.81
C PHE A 190 -4.68 4.28 17.67
N LYS A 191 -5.38 5.39 17.79
CA LYS A 191 -4.97 6.53 18.64
C LYS A 191 -4.88 6.11 20.11
N ASN A 192 -5.85 5.32 20.59
CA ASN A 192 -5.83 4.80 21.95
C ASN A 192 -4.68 3.80 22.18
N PHE A 193 -4.40 2.93 21.21
CA PHE A 193 -3.24 2.03 21.27
C PHE A 193 -1.92 2.80 21.35
N ARG A 194 -1.76 3.88 20.59
CA ARG A 194 -0.57 4.72 20.64
C ARG A 194 -0.40 5.38 22.01
N ASN A 195 -1.48 5.88 22.58
CA ASN A 195 -1.46 6.49 23.92
C ASN A 195 -1.13 5.46 25.00
N LEU A 196 -1.63 4.23 24.88
CA LEU A 196 -1.29 3.12 25.80
C LEU A 196 0.21 2.77 25.72
N ASN A 197 0.80 2.72 24.52
CA ASN A 197 2.22 2.46 24.34
C ASN A 197 3.10 3.61 24.86
N GLN A 198 2.66 4.85 24.72
CA GLN A 198 3.35 5.99 25.37
C GLN A 198 3.29 5.90 26.90
N PHE A 199 2.14 5.50 27.45
CA PHE A 199 1.98 5.30 28.88
C PHE A 199 2.87 4.17 29.42
N LEU A 200 2.97 3.05 28.68
CA LEU A 200 3.84 1.92 29.02
C LEU A 200 5.33 2.30 28.91
N CYS A 201 5.69 3.14 27.95
CA CYS A 201 7.06 3.62 27.78
C CYS A 201 7.45 4.62 28.89
N CYS A 202 6.54 5.50 29.29
CA CYS A 202 6.73 6.39 30.45
C CYS A 202 6.79 5.62 31.77
N SER A 203 5.95 4.59 31.94
CA SER A 203 5.97 3.72 33.11
C SER A 203 7.28 2.96 33.25
N LYS A 204 7.84 2.42 32.13
CA LYS A 204 9.18 1.80 32.13
C LYS A 204 10.29 2.78 32.48
N LYS A 205 10.26 4.01 31.98
CA LYS A 205 11.24 5.04 32.36
C LYS A 205 11.13 5.43 33.84
N ALA A 206 9.91 5.55 34.38
CA ALA A 206 9.70 5.84 35.79
C ALA A 206 10.20 4.68 36.69
N PHE A 207 10.03 3.43 36.25
CA PHE A 207 10.54 2.25 37.01
C PHE A 207 12.06 2.19 37.03
N TYR A 208 12.76 2.60 35.97
CA TYR A 208 14.21 2.68 35.93
C TYR A 208 14.80 3.78 36.83
N ILE A 209 14.05 4.87 37.05
CA ILE A 209 14.48 5.98 37.91
C ILE A 209 14.24 5.67 39.39
N CYS A 210 13.29 4.77 39.72
CA CYS A 210 13.03 4.37 41.10
C CYS A 210 13.95 3.21 41.60
N VAL A 211 14.70 2.55 40.68
CA VAL A 211 15.57 1.40 41.02
C VAL A 211 17.07 1.76 40.98
N SER A 212 17.38 2.98 40.53
CA SER A 212 18.73 3.56 40.62
C SER A 212 18.83 4.51 41.81
#